data_b92c05f4e32171c1ef002989f9409a9d
#
_entry.id   b92c05f4e32171c1ef002989f9409a9d
#
_cell.length_a   1.000
_cell.length_b   1.000
_cell.length_c   1.000
_cell.angle_alpha   90.00
_cell.angle_beta   90.00
_cell.angle_gamma   90.00
#
_symmetry.space_group_name_H-M   'P 1'
#
loop_
_entity.id
_entity.type
_entity.pdbx_description
1 polymer ?
#
loop_
_entity_poly.entity_id
_entity_poly.type
_entity_poly.pdbx_seq_one_letter_code
_entity_poly.pdbx_strand_id
1 'polypeptide(L)'
;MDLLKSPLYSKYVEANAKLVDFAGWEMPISFSGLIKEHESVRSSAGLFDISHMGVISIKGINPKDYIQKLFPTNLYSFSEGQGLYTVMLNDRGGIIDDLIIYDLGICLLYTSPSPRDPKTSRMPSSA
;
A
#
# COMPACT_ATOMS: atom_id res chain seq x y z
N MET A 1 -22.08 4.88 8.45
CA MET A 1 -20.97 5.83 8.25
C MET A 1 -20.80 6.01 6.76
N ASP A 2 -20.66 7.24 6.32
CA ASP A 2 -20.36 7.49 4.90
C ASP A 2 -18.95 7.01 4.59
N LEU A 3 -18.78 6.30 3.47
CA LEU A 3 -17.46 5.84 3.00
C LEU A 3 -16.61 7.02 2.53
N LEU A 4 -15.30 6.94 2.75
CA LEU A 4 -14.35 7.90 2.21
C LEU A 4 -14.29 7.77 0.69
N LYS A 5 -14.05 8.88 0.00
CA LYS A 5 -13.98 8.94 -1.46
C LYS A 5 -12.57 9.34 -1.91
N SER A 6 -12.05 8.62 -2.87
CA SER A 6 -10.79 8.95 -3.54
C SER A 6 -10.91 10.27 -4.31
N PRO A 7 -9.82 11.01 -4.53
CA PRO A 7 -9.80 12.16 -5.45
C PRO A 7 -10.26 11.81 -6.87
N LEU A 8 -10.18 10.54 -7.26
CA LEU A 8 -10.62 10.03 -8.57
C LEU A 8 -12.08 9.54 -8.60
N TYR A 9 -12.84 9.72 -7.51
CA TYR A 9 -14.20 9.18 -7.38
C TYR A 9 -15.12 9.56 -8.55
N SER A 10 -15.08 10.82 -9.00
CA SER A 10 -15.89 11.26 -10.15
C SER A 10 -15.58 10.47 -11.42
N LYS A 11 -14.31 10.07 -11.61
CA LYS A 11 -13.88 9.25 -12.74
C LYS A 11 -14.41 7.83 -12.66
N TYR A 12 -14.57 7.28 -11.46
CA TYR A 12 -15.20 5.97 -11.28
C TYR A 12 -16.66 5.99 -11.70
N VAL A 13 -17.38 7.04 -11.30
CA VAL A 13 -18.79 7.20 -11.66
C VAL A 13 -18.94 7.41 -13.17
N GLU A 14 -18.14 8.30 -13.79
CA GLU A 14 -18.14 8.52 -15.23
C GLU A 14 -17.87 7.24 -16.03
N ALA A 15 -16.97 6.39 -15.53
CA ALA A 15 -16.60 5.11 -16.14
C ALA A 15 -17.56 3.96 -15.82
N ASN A 16 -18.64 4.21 -15.07
CA ASN A 16 -19.57 3.19 -14.58
C ASN A 16 -18.87 2.04 -13.85
N ALA A 17 -17.87 2.36 -13.02
CA ALA A 17 -17.14 1.37 -12.25
C ALA A 17 -18.05 0.69 -11.22
N LYS A 18 -17.81 -0.60 -10.99
CA LYS A 18 -18.44 -1.32 -9.89
C LYS A 18 -17.73 -0.94 -8.58
N LEU A 19 -18.42 -0.18 -7.72
CA LEU A 19 -17.89 0.30 -6.45
C LEU A 19 -18.20 -0.66 -5.31
N VAL A 20 -17.28 -0.75 -4.36
CA VAL A 20 -17.41 -1.56 -3.13
C VAL A 20 -16.82 -0.81 -1.93
N ASP A 21 -17.26 -1.19 -0.73
CA ASP A 21 -16.58 -0.80 0.51
C ASP A 21 -15.26 -1.56 0.61
N PHE A 22 -14.17 -0.81 0.54
CA PHE A 22 -12.83 -1.32 0.74
C PHE A 22 -12.16 -0.56 1.90
N ALA A 23 -12.14 -1.18 3.08
CA ALA A 23 -11.55 -0.62 4.31
C ALA A 23 -12.07 0.80 4.66
N GLY A 24 -13.37 1.03 4.49
CA GLY A 24 -14.02 2.33 4.75
C GLY A 24 -13.92 3.34 3.62
N TRP A 25 -13.38 2.94 2.46
CA TRP A 25 -13.34 3.72 1.24
C TRP A 25 -14.29 3.15 0.18
N GLU A 26 -14.95 4.00 -0.57
CA GLU A 26 -15.74 3.59 -1.73
C GLU A 26 -14.81 3.50 -2.95
N MET A 27 -14.35 2.26 -3.25
CA MET A 27 -13.31 2.00 -4.26
C MET A 27 -13.84 1.14 -5.41
N PRO A 28 -13.30 1.31 -6.63
CA PRO A 28 -13.70 0.49 -7.77
C PRO A 28 -13.07 -0.91 -7.69
N ILE A 29 -13.92 -1.95 -7.76
CA ILE A 29 -13.45 -3.33 -7.87
C ILE A 29 -13.27 -3.75 -9.33
N SER A 30 -13.99 -3.12 -10.25
CA SER A 30 -13.83 -3.34 -11.69
C SER A 30 -14.48 -2.21 -12.50
N PHE A 31 -13.99 -2.04 -13.74
CA PHE A 31 -14.54 -1.13 -14.75
C PHE A 31 -15.14 -1.91 -15.93
N SER A 32 -14.31 -2.65 -16.65
CA SER A 32 -14.69 -3.40 -17.86
C SER A 32 -14.85 -4.91 -17.62
N GLY A 33 -14.60 -5.36 -16.39
CA GLY A 33 -14.68 -6.75 -15.96
C GLY A 33 -13.34 -7.33 -15.52
N LEU A 34 -13.37 -8.13 -14.46
CA LEU A 34 -12.18 -8.64 -13.77
C LEU A 34 -11.21 -9.39 -14.69
N ILE A 35 -11.72 -10.30 -15.53
CA ILE A 35 -10.88 -11.10 -16.42
C ILE A 35 -10.19 -10.22 -17.45
N LYS A 36 -10.96 -9.34 -18.12
CA LYS A 36 -10.44 -8.44 -19.14
C LYS A 36 -9.38 -7.49 -18.59
N GLU A 37 -9.60 -6.95 -17.40
CA GLU A 37 -8.65 -6.06 -16.73
C GLU A 37 -7.39 -6.80 -16.31
N HIS A 38 -7.51 -8.02 -15.79
CA HIS A 38 -6.38 -8.88 -15.49
C HIS A 38 -5.54 -9.18 -16.74
N GLU A 39 -6.17 -9.54 -17.85
CA GLU A 39 -5.50 -9.77 -19.12
C GLU A 39 -4.78 -8.52 -19.63
N SER A 40 -5.39 -7.33 -19.50
CA SER A 40 -4.75 -6.04 -19.86
C SER A 40 -3.48 -5.81 -19.08
N VAL A 41 -3.48 -6.05 -17.77
CA VAL A 41 -2.28 -5.91 -16.92
C VAL A 41 -1.18 -6.88 -17.37
N ARG A 42 -1.56 -8.11 -17.75
CA ARG A 42 -0.61 -9.15 -18.15
C ARG A 42 -0.03 -8.97 -19.56
N SER A 43 -0.79 -8.38 -20.47
CA SER A 43 -0.41 -8.25 -21.89
C SER A 43 0.00 -6.84 -22.31
N SER A 44 -0.32 -5.83 -21.51
CA SER A 44 -0.08 -4.43 -21.85
C SER A 44 0.26 -3.63 -20.59
N ALA A 45 -0.73 -2.90 -20.03
CA ALA A 45 -0.54 -2.09 -18.84
C ALA A 45 -1.82 -2.02 -17.99
N GLY A 46 -1.64 -1.72 -16.70
CA GLY A 46 -2.73 -1.41 -15.77
C GLY A 46 -2.43 -0.17 -14.94
N LEU A 47 -3.46 0.58 -14.63
CA LEU A 47 -3.41 1.73 -13.73
C LEU A 47 -4.30 1.45 -12.53
N PHE A 48 -3.76 1.65 -11.33
CA PHE A 48 -4.45 1.37 -10.06
C PHE A 48 -4.50 2.63 -9.20
N ASP A 49 -5.69 2.96 -8.69
CA ASP A 49 -5.81 3.99 -7.67
C ASP A 49 -5.44 3.41 -6.30
N ILE A 50 -4.42 3.97 -5.69
CA ILE A 50 -3.92 3.61 -4.36
C ILE A 50 -4.15 4.74 -3.35
N SER A 51 -5.08 5.67 -3.60
CA SER A 51 -5.33 6.83 -2.73
C SER A 51 -5.82 6.46 -1.32
N HIS A 52 -6.29 5.23 -1.13
CA HIS A 52 -6.65 4.71 0.19
C HIS A 52 -5.42 4.33 1.03
N MET A 53 -4.24 4.24 0.42
CA MET A 53 -2.99 3.91 1.10
C MET A 53 -2.35 5.16 1.72
N GLY A 54 -1.74 4.98 2.89
CA GLY A 54 -0.91 6.01 3.50
C GLY A 54 0.42 6.15 2.76
N VAL A 55 0.86 7.39 2.55
CA VAL A 55 2.18 7.70 1.98
C VAL A 55 2.95 8.56 2.96
N ILE A 56 4.09 8.06 3.44
CA ILE A 56 4.91 8.74 4.46
C ILE A 56 6.32 8.98 3.91
N SER A 57 6.74 10.24 3.94
CA SER A 57 8.10 10.64 3.59
C SER A 57 8.95 10.84 4.85
N ILE A 58 10.07 10.14 4.95
CA ILE A 58 10.99 10.19 6.09
C ILE A 58 12.29 10.82 5.62
N LYS A 59 12.62 11.99 6.18
CA LYS A 59 13.79 12.78 5.85
C LYS A 59 14.66 12.99 7.07
N GLY A 60 15.97 13.09 6.87
CA GLY A 60 16.91 13.37 7.95
C GLY A 60 18.30 12.86 7.64
N ILE A 61 19.19 12.95 8.63
CA ILE A 61 20.52 12.35 8.56
C ILE A 61 20.35 10.85 8.82
N ASN A 62 20.75 10.00 7.88
CA ASN A 62 20.68 8.54 7.99
C ASN A 62 19.26 8.01 8.35
N PRO A 63 18.24 8.29 7.54
CA PRO A 63 16.87 7.86 7.86
C PRO A 63 16.75 6.34 8.00
N LYS A 64 17.57 5.54 7.29
CA LYS A 64 17.59 4.07 7.41
C LYS A 64 17.94 3.61 8.83
N ASP A 65 18.93 4.23 9.47
CA ASP A 65 19.35 3.87 10.84
C ASP A 65 18.20 4.03 11.84
N TYR A 66 17.43 5.10 11.64
CA TYR A 66 16.34 5.42 12.53
C TYR A 66 15.18 4.43 12.44
N ILE A 67 14.78 4.09 11.22
CA ILE A 67 13.61 3.26 10.99
C ILE A 67 13.91 1.76 10.92
N GLN A 68 15.19 1.35 10.79
CA GLN A 68 15.58 -0.07 10.75
C GLN A 68 15.02 -0.89 11.92
N LYS A 69 14.82 -0.25 13.06
CA LYS A 69 14.29 -0.92 14.26
C LYS A 69 12.82 -1.35 14.14
N LEU A 70 12.09 -0.76 13.20
CA LEU A 70 10.67 -1.04 12.99
C LEU A 70 10.42 -2.21 12.02
N PHE A 71 11.48 -2.62 11.27
CA PHE A 71 11.35 -3.57 10.18
C PHE A 71 12.30 -4.75 10.36
N PRO A 72 11.85 -6.00 10.13
CA PRO A 72 12.70 -7.18 10.20
C PRO A 72 13.67 -7.26 9.02
N THR A 73 13.34 -6.64 7.90
CA THR A 73 14.15 -6.67 6.70
C THR A 73 15.30 -5.66 6.79
N ASN A 74 16.49 -6.06 6.34
CA ASN A 74 17.65 -5.19 6.31
C ASN A 74 17.48 -4.06 5.27
N LEU A 75 17.30 -2.83 5.74
CA LEU A 75 17.12 -1.66 4.89
C LEU A 75 18.39 -1.24 4.12
N TYR A 76 19.53 -1.80 4.45
CA TYR A 76 20.78 -1.60 3.70
C TYR A 76 20.95 -2.56 2.53
N SER A 77 20.03 -3.52 2.37
CA SER A 77 20.07 -4.49 1.27
C SER A 77 19.61 -3.91 -0.08
N PHE A 78 19.06 -2.70 -0.10
CA PHE A 78 18.61 -2.04 -1.31
C PHE A 78 19.15 -0.60 -1.43
N SER A 79 19.23 -0.12 -2.67
CA SER A 79 19.88 1.14 -3.04
C SER A 79 18.85 2.17 -3.51
N GLU A 80 19.32 3.40 -3.69
CA GLU A 80 18.53 4.49 -4.28
C GLU A 80 17.85 4.06 -5.58
N GLY A 81 16.57 4.44 -5.73
CA GLY A 81 15.71 4.08 -6.84
C GLY A 81 15.03 2.70 -6.71
N GLN A 82 15.35 1.94 -5.67
CA GLN A 82 14.73 0.63 -5.44
C GLN A 82 13.62 0.70 -4.40
N GLY A 83 12.68 -0.26 -4.49
CA GLY A 83 11.63 -0.51 -3.52
C GLY A 83 11.82 -1.85 -2.82
N LEU A 84 11.49 -1.92 -1.54
CA LEU A 84 11.56 -3.11 -0.71
C LEU A 84 10.21 -3.34 -0.03
N TYR A 85 9.57 -4.49 -0.29
CA TYR A 85 8.38 -4.91 0.45
C TYR A 85 8.78 -5.51 1.80
N THR A 86 8.13 -5.06 2.86
CA THR A 86 8.41 -5.51 4.23
C THR A 86 7.16 -5.37 5.11
N VAL A 87 7.30 -5.75 6.38
CA VAL A 87 6.27 -5.58 7.41
C VAL A 87 6.79 -4.72 8.55
N MET A 88 5.89 -3.96 9.17
CA MET A 88 6.18 -3.23 10.40
C MET A 88 5.79 -4.11 11.59
N LEU A 89 6.67 -4.22 12.57
CA LEU A 89 6.48 -5.06 13.74
C LEU A 89 6.27 -4.23 15.01
N ASN A 90 5.50 -4.76 15.93
CA ASN A 90 5.46 -4.29 17.31
C ASN A 90 6.62 -4.90 18.14
N ASP A 91 6.77 -4.46 19.39
CA ASP A 91 7.83 -4.91 20.29
C ASP A 91 7.82 -6.42 20.61
N ARG A 92 6.73 -7.11 20.30
CA ARG A 92 6.57 -8.55 20.50
C ARG A 92 6.74 -9.34 19.22
N GLY A 93 7.13 -8.69 18.12
CA GLY A 93 7.28 -9.31 16.80
C GLY A 93 5.97 -9.52 16.04
N GLY A 94 4.83 -9.03 16.55
CA GLY A 94 3.56 -9.08 15.83
C GLY A 94 3.51 -8.07 14.70
N ILE A 95 2.93 -8.43 13.58
CA ILE A 95 2.79 -7.55 12.41
C ILE A 95 1.74 -6.47 12.72
N ILE A 96 2.13 -5.20 12.59
CA ILE A 96 1.25 -4.04 12.67
C ILE A 96 0.67 -3.74 11.31
N ASP A 97 1.52 -3.76 10.26
CA ASP A 97 1.16 -3.38 8.90
C ASP A 97 2.15 -3.97 7.89
N ASP A 98 1.76 -4.07 6.62
CA ASP A 98 2.65 -4.39 5.53
C ASP A 98 2.82 -3.16 4.62
N LEU A 99 3.99 -3.01 3.99
CA LEU A 99 4.33 -1.78 3.30
C LEU A 99 5.46 -1.95 2.29
N ILE A 100 5.59 -0.97 1.41
CA ILE A 100 6.74 -0.86 0.50
C ILE A 100 7.53 0.38 0.89
N ILE A 101 8.84 0.22 1.11
CA ILE A 101 9.77 1.30 1.35
C ILE A 101 10.53 1.57 0.05
N TYR A 102 10.55 2.82 -0.39
CA TYR A 102 11.35 3.27 -1.54
C TYR A 102 12.50 4.12 -1.05
N ASP A 103 13.70 3.83 -1.52
CA ASP A 103 14.87 4.67 -1.30
C ASP A 103 14.95 5.74 -2.40
N LEU A 104 14.78 7.00 -2.02
CA LEU A 104 14.87 8.15 -2.92
C LEU A 104 16.16 8.94 -2.72
N GLY A 105 17.18 8.34 -2.10
CA GLY A 105 18.47 8.94 -1.76
C GLY A 105 18.37 9.90 -0.58
N ILE A 106 17.74 11.06 -0.78
CA ILE A 106 17.59 12.09 0.26
C ILE A 106 16.46 11.82 1.25
N CYS A 107 15.59 10.85 0.95
CA CYS A 107 14.51 10.44 1.82
C CYS A 107 14.10 8.99 1.54
N LEU A 108 13.42 8.39 2.50
CA LEU A 108 12.69 7.16 2.32
C LEU A 108 11.21 7.49 2.16
N LEU A 109 10.58 6.93 1.14
CA LEU A 109 9.14 6.99 0.94
C LEU A 109 8.58 5.62 1.30
N TYR A 110 7.58 5.59 2.16
CA TYR A 110 6.90 4.35 2.46
C TYR A 110 5.41 4.45 2.16
N THR A 111 4.85 3.38 1.59
CA THR A 111 3.42 3.26 1.32
C THR A 111 2.88 2.05 2.06
N SER A 112 1.77 2.23 2.75
CA SER A 112 1.11 1.20 3.51
C SER A 112 -0.31 0.99 2.99
N PRO A 113 -0.80 -0.24 2.86
CA PRO A 113 -2.22 -0.48 2.79
C PRO A 113 -2.83 0.04 4.08
N SER A 114 -3.82 0.86 4.01
CA SER A 114 -4.46 1.66 5.06
C SER A 114 -4.13 1.25 6.52
N PRO A 115 -3.57 2.14 7.35
CA PRO A 115 -3.32 1.87 8.77
C PRO A 115 -4.61 1.67 9.58
N ARG A 116 -5.76 1.61 8.94
CA ARG A 116 -7.08 1.47 9.55
C ARG A 116 -7.78 0.16 9.25
N ASP A 117 -7.15 -0.77 8.52
CA ASP A 117 -7.76 -2.08 8.30
C ASP A 117 -7.30 -3.10 9.36
N PRO A 118 -8.06 -3.27 10.47
CA PRO A 118 -7.76 -4.28 11.47
C PRO A 118 -7.99 -5.71 10.97
N LYS A 119 -8.48 -5.89 9.73
CA LYS A 119 -8.79 -7.19 9.15
C LYS A 119 -7.69 -7.73 8.26
N THR A 120 -6.86 -6.88 7.65
CA THR A 120 -5.72 -7.31 6.82
C THR A 120 -4.53 -7.76 7.66
N SER A 121 -4.43 -7.34 8.92
CA SER A 121 -3.35 -7.75 9.83
C SER A 121 -3.56 -9.13 10.48
N ARG A 122 -4.63 -9.84 10.17
CA ARG A 122 -4.86 -11.21 10.64
C ARG A 122 -4.38 -12.21 9.60
N MET A 123 -3.07 -12.40 9.50
CA MET A 123 -2.60 -13.71 9.07
C MET A 123 -3.07 -14.75 10.09
N PRO A 124 -3.74 -15.84 9.65
CA PRO A 124 -4.02 -16.95 10.56
C PRO A 124 -2.67 -17.42 11.11
N SER A 125 -2.54 -17.45 12.44
CA SER A 125 -1.49 -18.21 13.09
C SER A 125 -1.72 -19.67 12.73
N SER A 126 -1.14 -20.12 11.63
CA SER A 126 -1.03 -21.55 11.38
C SER A 126 -0.02 -22.08 12.36
N ALA A 127 -0.52 -22.98 13.19
CA ALA A 127 0.22 -23.80 14.13
C ALA A 127 1.43 -24.50 13.50
#